data_ef83ba137b70f353f62b0a700c900c19
#
_entry.id   ef83ba137b70f353f62b0a700c900c19
#
_cell.length_a   1.000
_cell.length_b   1.000
_cell.length_c   1.000
_cell.angle_alpha   90.00
_cell.angle_beta   90.00
_cell.angle_gamma   90.00
#
_symmetry.space_group_name_H-M   'P 1'
#
loop_
_entity.id
_entity.type
_entity.pdbx_description
1 polymer ?
#
loop_
_entity_poly.entity_id
_entity_poly.type
_entity_poly.pdbx_seq_one_letter_code
_entity_poly.pdbx_strand_id
1 'polypeptide(L)'
;YLKNYPHAIITVSHDRYFIDQVSNKIVEVENGKSKSYKCKYNEYSILKKKQRAVDLKHYLNQQKEIKRIQESIDTLKSYNREKQVKRAESKEKQLAKIERIDKPENLPDTITINFKPKRESGFDVLKIENLAVKFDEILFKNIDIDIKKQERIALVGDNGVGKTTLFK
;
A
#
# COMPACT_ATOMS: atom_id res chain seq x y z
N TYR A 1 25.30 -5.14 12.08
CA TYR A 1 26.40 -4.34 11.52
C TYR A 1 25.93 -2.92 11.20
N LEU A 2 24.94 -2.70 10.32
CA LEU A 2 24.50 -1.37 9.85
C LEU A 2 23.95 -0.45 10.94
N LYS A 3 23.34 -0.98 12.00
CA LYS A 3 22.85 -0.16 13.13
C LYS A 3 23.94 0.61 13.85
N ASN A 4 25.14 0.05 13.89
CA ASN A 4 26.29 0.59 14.64
C ASN A 4 27.35 1.15 13.69
N TYR A 5 27.04 1.29 12.40
CA TYR A 5 27.97 1.82 11.42
C TYR A 5 28.17 3.33 11.66
N PRO A 6 29.42 3.81 11.82
CA PRO A 6 29.69 5.18 12.28
C PRO A 6 29.51 6.26 11.20
N HIS A 7 29.33 5.87 9.94
CA HIS A 7 29.20 6.80 8.83
C HIS A 7 27.76 6.88 8.31
N ALA A 8 27.48 7.84 7.42
CA ALA A 8 26.19 7.99 6.79
C ALA A 8 25.88 6.82 5.84
N ILE A 9 24.64 6.35 5.87
CA ILE A 9 24.13 5.28 5.01
C ILE A 9 22.94 5.80 4.24
N ILE A 10 22.92 5.60 2.94
CA ILE A 10 21.73 5.78 2.09
C ILE A 10 21.36 4.39 1.60
N THR A 11 20.14 3.96 1.87
CA THR A 11 19.63 2.66 1.45
C THR A 11 18.31 2.79 0.71
N VAL A 12 18.11 1.95 -0.30
CA VAL A 12 16.84 1.76 -1.00
C VAL A 12 16.45 0.30 -0.84
N SER A 13 15.30 0.03 -0.24
CA SER A 13 14.83 -1.34 0.00
C SER A 13 13.32 -1.41 -0.03
N HIS A 14 12.78 -2.57 -0.38
CA HIS A 14 11.36 -2.89 -0.23
C HIS A 14 11.06 -3.61 1.09
N ASP A 15 12.09 -4.02 1.81
CA ASP A 15 11.95 -4.63 3.14
C ASP A 15 11.69 -3.54 4.19
N ARG A 16 10.44 -3.44 4.59
CA ARG A 16 9.96 -2.45 5.58
C ARG A 16 10.59 -2.66 6.94
N TYR A 17 10.79 -3.91 7.34
CA TYR A 17 11.41 -4.24 8.62
C TYR A 17 12.87 -3.80 8.63
N PHE A 18 13.61 -4.11 7.58
CA PHE A 18 15.00 -3.67 7.42
C PHE A 18 15.12 -2.14 7.49
N ILE A 19 14.30 -1.41 6.72
CA ILE A 19 14.29 0.06 6.72
C ILE A 19 14.00 0.59 8.13
N ASP A 20 12.98 0.05 8.82
CA ASP A 20 12.59 0.51 10.16
C ASP A 20 13.69 0.28 11.20
N GLN A 21 14.50 -0.77 11.03
CA GLN A 21 15.60 -1.09 11.94
C GLN A 21 16.85 -0.25 11.71
N VAL A 22 17.13 0.17 10.49
CA VAL A 22 18.41 0.80 10.09
C VAL A 22 18.27 2.30 9.92
N SER A 23 17.12 2.79 9.42
CA SER A 23 16.95 4.20 9.10
C SER A 23 16.42 5.03 10.27
N ASN A 24 16.90 6.26 10.38
CA ASN A 24 16.40 7.30 11.28
C ASN A 24 15.77 8.49 10.52
N LYS A 25 15.85 8.45 9.19
CA LYS A 25 15.29 9.46 8.31
C LYS A 25 14.78 8.78 7.05
N ILE A 26 13.57 9.12 6.63
CA ILE A 26 12.95 8.65 5.39
C ILE A 26 12.93 9.80 4.39
N VAL A 27 13.33 9.52 3.16
CA VAL A 27 13.17 10.44 2.03
C VAL A 27 12.19 9.79 1.07
N GLU A 28 11.03 10.41 0.94
CA GLU A 28 10.02 10.01 -0.02
C GLU A 28 10.22 10.78 -1.32
N VAL A 29 10.12 10.09 -2.45
CA VAL A 29 10.12 10.69 -3.79
C VAL A 29 8.81 10.27 -4.45
N GLU A 30 7.94 11.25 -4.71
CA GLU A 30 6.61 11.03 -5.30
C GLU A 30 6.28 12.19 -6.25
N ASN A 31 5.81 11.90 -7.45
CA ASN A 31 5.40 12.91 -8.45
C ASN A 31 6.47 13.99 -8.73
N GLY A 32 7.73 13.58 -8.85
CA GLY A 32 8.84 14.51 -9.11
C GLY A 32 9.21 15.43 -7.94
N LYS A 33 8.59 15.25 -6.77
CA LYS A 33 8.89 15.99 -5.55
C LYS A 33 9.52 15.08 -4.50
N SER A 34 10.41 15.63 -3.69
CA SER A 34 10.98 14.90 -2.57
C SER A 34 10.55 15.53 -1.24
N LYS A 35 10.27 14.68 -0.26
CA LYS A 35 9.94 15.10 1.10
C LYS A 35 10.68 14.24 2.10
N SER A 36 11.27 14.84 3.12
CA SER A 36 12.02 14.12 4.14
C SER A 36 11.30 14.12 5.49
N TYR A 37 11.36 12.98 6.17
CA TYR A 37 10.77 12.75 7.48
C TYR A 37 11.85 12.27 8.44
N LYS A 38 12.01 12.95 9.56
CA LYS A 38 12.95 12.55 10.63
C LYS A 38 12.26 11.55 11.57
N CYS A 39 11.97 10.37 11.06
CA CYS A 39 11.28 9.31 11.80
C CYS A 39 11.61 7.95 11.21
N LYS A 40 11.26 6.87 11.91
CA LYS A 40 11.34 5.49 11.43
C LYS A 40 10.22 5.20 10.43
N TYR A 41 10.36 4.08 9.70
CA TYR A 41 9.41 3.71 8.65
C TYR A 41 7.97 3.53 9.16
N ASN A 42 7.79 2.92 10.32
CA ASN A 42 6.46 2.69 10.89
C ASN A 42 5.74 4.02 11.20
N GLU A 43 6.45 4.98 11.79
CA GLU A 43 5.93 6.32 12.09
C GLU A 43 5.61 7.08 10.78
N TYR A 44 6.53 7.02 9.81
CA TYR A 44 6.32 7.59 8.48
C TYR A 44 5.04 7.05 7.83
N SER A 45 4.83 5.72 7.88
CA SER A 45 3.63 5.09 7.31
C SER A 45 2.33 5.62 7.91
N ILE A 46 2.32 5.85 9.23
CA ILE A 46 1.17 6.43 9.94
C ILE A 46 0.96 7.89 9.55
N LEU A 47 2.03 8.69 9.53
CA LEU A 47 1.99 10.10 9.13
C LEU A 47 1.50 10.25 7.69
N LYS A 48 2.00 9.43 6.77
CA LYS A 48 1.58 9.45 5.36
C LYS A 48 0.10 9.12 5.19
N LYS A 49 -0.42 8.12 5.92
CA LYS A 49 -1.85 7.78 5.90
C LYS A 49 -2.71 8.95 6.41
N LYS A 50 -2.30 9.57 7.50
CA LYS A 50 -3.00 10.74 8.05
C LYS A 50 -2.99 11.92 7.06
N GLN A 51 -1.83 12.24 6.50
CA GLN A 51 -1.70 13.32 5.52
C GLN A 51 -2.61 13.10 4.31
N ARG A 52 -2.59 11.90 3.73
CA ARG A 52 -3.46 11.56 2.59
C ARG A 52 -4.95 11.68 2.92
N ALA A 53 -5.36 11.27 4.12
CA ALA A 53 -6.76 11.43 4.55
C ALA A 53 -7.16 12.92 4.64
N VAL A 54 -6.26 13.78 5.11
CA VAL A 54 -6.46 15.23 5.17
C VAL A 54 -6.53 15.81 3.74
N ASP A 55 -5.59 15.44 2.88
CA ASP A 55 -5.53 15.93 1.50
C ASP A 55 -6.79 15.52 0.70
N LEU A 56 -7.25 14.28 0.88
CA LEU A 56 -8.51 13.81 0.28
C LEU A 56 -9.72 14.61 0.78
N LYS A 57 -9.76 14.89 2.08
CA LYS A 57 -10.84 15.70 2.67
C LYS A 57 -10.84 17.13 2.09
N HIS A 58 -9.68 17.75 1.95
CA HIS A 58 -9.54 19.08 1.33
C HIS A 58 -10.01 19.07 -0.12
N TYR A 59 -9.56 18.10 -0.91
CA TYR A 59 -10.00 17.91 -2.27
C TYR A 59 -11.54 17.77 -2.37
N LEU A 60 -12.14 16.88 -1.58
CA LEU A 60 -13.57 16.64 -1.61
C LEU A 60 -14.38 17.89 -1.18
N ASN A 61 -13.90 18.64 -0.19
CA ASN A 61 -14.52 19.88 0.23
C ASN A 61 -14.46 20.92 -0.88
N GLN A 62 -13.32 21.08 -1.55
CA GLN A 62 -13.18 21.99 -2.67
C GLN A 62 -14.11 21.59 -3.83
N GLN A 63 -14.20 20.28 -4.16
CA GLN A 63 -15.10 19.82 -5.22
C GLN A 63 -16.57 20.15 -4.91
N LYS A 64 -16.99 19.99 -3.65
CA LYS A 64 -18.35 20.37 -3.21
C LYS A 64 -18.60 21.87 -3.37
N GLU A 65 -17.62 22.70 -3.01
CA GLU A 65 -17.76 24.15 -3.14
C GLU A 65 -17.79 24.61 -4.61
N ILE A 66 -16.91 24.02 -5.45
CA ILE A 66 -16.92 24.26 -6.91
C ILE A 66 -18.30 23.91 -7.48
N LYS A 67 -18.84 22.73 -7.15
CA LYS A 67 -20.15 22.30 -7.60
C LYS A 67 -21.26 23.26 -7.16
N ARG A 68 -21.26 23.67 -5.90
CA ARG A 68 -22.22 24.64 -5.35
C ARG A 68 -22.17 25.98 -6.08
N ILE A 69 -20.96 26.50 -6.36
CA ILE A 69 -20.81 27.76 -7.12
C ILE A 69 -21.35 27.57 -8.54
N GLN A 70 -21.03 26.46 -9.19
CA GLN A 70 -21.52 26.15 -10.54
C GLN A 70 -23.04 26.09 -10.60
N GLU A 71 -23.69 25.34 -9.70
CA GLU A 71 -25.14 25.25 -9.61
C GLU A 71 -25.79 26.62 -9.37
N SER A 72 -25.14 27.48 -8.57
CA SER A 72 -25.61 28.85 -8.35
C SER A 72 -25.46 29.72 -9.61
N ILE A 73 -24.39 29.54 -10.40
CA ILE A 73 -24.22 30.24 -11.69
C ILE A 73 -25.33 29.82 -12.65
N ASP A 74 -25.58 28.52 -12.79
CA ASP A 74 -26.58 27.96 -13.68
C ASP A 74 -27.99 28.48 -13.30
N THR A 75 -28.30 28.51 -12.02
CA THR A 75 -29.56 29.08 -11.51
C THR A 75 -29.70 30.58 -11.84
N LEU A 76 -28.63 31.37 -11.64
CA LEU A 76 -28.66 32.79 -11.95
C LEU A 76 -28.83 33.07 -13.43
N LYS A 77 -28.22 32.26 -14.29
CA LYS A 77 -28.38 32.38 -15.76
C LYS A 77 -29.78 32.01 -16.23
N SER A 78 -30.43 31.03 -15.57
CA SER A 78 -31.78 30.62 -15.96
C SER A 78 -32.83 31.74 -15.82
N TYR A 79 -32.64 32.72 -14.95
CA TYR A 79 -33.57 33.84 -14.78
C TYR A 79 -33.57 34.89 -15.89
N ASN A 80 -32.60 34.86 -16.78
CA ASN A 80 -32.44 35.71 -17.97
C ASN A 80 -32.63 37.24 -17.74
N ARG A 81 -32.41 37.74 -16.53
CA ARG A 81 -32.48 39.15 -16.16
C ARG A 81 -31.04 39.72 -16.10
N GLU A 82 -30.85 40.90 -16.71
CA GLU A 82 -29.53 41.54 -16.80
C GLU A 82 -28.77 41.60 -15.46
N LYS A 83 -29.45 41.96 -14.37
CA LYS A 83 -28.84 42.00 -13.01
C LYS A 83 -28.39 40.64 -12.55
N GLN A 84 -29.08 39.57 -12.90
CA GLN A 84 -28.72 38.20 -12.51
C GLN A 84 -27.57 37.67 -13.38
N VAL A 85 -27.54 38.02 -14.66
CA VAL A 85 -26.43 37.70 -15.55
C VAL A 85 -25.12 38.31 -15.04
N LYS A 86 -25.10 39.59 -14.66
CA LYS A 86 -23.92 40.25 -14.08
C LYS A 86 -23.45 39.58 -12.78
N ARG A 87 -24.37 39.06 -11.95
CA ARG A 87 -24.03 38.29 -10.76
C ARG A 87 -23.43 36.92 -11.11
N ALA A 88 -23.96 36.26 -12.13
CA ALA A 88 -23.42 35.01 -12.63
C ALA A 88 -21.98 35.19 -13.14
N GLU A 89 -21.71 36.20 -13.96
CA GLU A 89 -20.36 36.56 -14.45
C GLU A 89 -19.36 36.81 -13.29
N SER A 90 -19.80 37.52 -12.24
CA SER A 90 -18.96 37.75 -11.07
C SER A 90 -18.58 36.43 -10.37
N LYS A 91 -19.54 35.49 -10.24
CA LYS A 91 -19.26 34.16 -9.68
C LYS A 91 -18.38 33.29 -10.59
N GLU A 92 -18.53 33.39 -11.90
CA GLU A 92 -17.64 32.73 -12.86
C GLU A 92 -16.18 33.21 -12.70
N LYS A 93 -16.00 34.53 -12.54
CA LYS A 93 -14.67 35.11 -12.26
C LYS A 93 -14.10 34.61 -10.92
N GLN A 94 -14.94 34.41 -9.91
CA GLN A 94 -14.52 33.80 -8.63
C GLN A 94 -14.13 32.33 -8.83
N LEU A 95 -14.93 31.56 -9.56
CA LEU A 95 -14.65 30.16 -9.85
C LEU A 95 -13.33 29.99 -10.63
N ALA A 96 -13.08 30.87 -11.60
CA ALA A 96 -11.84 30.85 -12.38
C ALA A 96 -10.56 31.17 -11.57
N LYS A 97 -10.70 31.89 -10.45
CA LYS A 97 -9.59 32.21 -9.54
C LYS A 97 -9.27 31.10 -8.54
N ILE A 98 -10.11 30.08 -8.41
CA ILE A 98 -9.89 28.99 -7.48
C ILE A 98 -8.75 28.10 -8.02
N GLU A 99 -7.63 28.07 -7.32
CA GLU A 99 -6.57 27.09 -7.55
C GLU A 99 -7.13 25.69 -7.27
N ARG A 100 -7.19 24.85 -8.30
CA ARG A 100 -7.71 23.51 -8.16
C ARG A 100 -6.69 22.60 -7.48
N ILE A 101 -7.11 21.95 -6.42
CA ILE A 101 -6.33 20.91 -5.76
C ILE A 101 -6.39 19.64 -6.63
N ASP A 102 -5.23 19.10 -6.95
CA ASP A 102 -5.16 17.82 -7.65
C ASP A 102 -5.74 16.70 -6.78
N LYS A 103 -6.44 15.78 -7.43
CA LYS A 103 -6.95 14.61 -6.73
C LYS A 103 -5.77 13.81 -6.17
N PRO A 104 -5.72 13.58 -4.84
CA PRO A 104 -4.71 12.71 -4.28
C PRO A 104 -4.79 11.32 -4.93
N GLU A 105 -3.64 10.77 -5.32
CA GLU A 105 -3.61 9.41 -5.87
C GLU A 105 -4.21 8.43 -4.87
N ASN A 106 -5.07 7.58 -5.37
CA ASN A 106 -5.58 6.47 -4.56
C ASN A 106 -4.40 5.60 -4.15
N LEU A 107 -4.35 5.22 -2.88
CA LEU A 107 -3.51 4.08 -2.51
C LEU A 107 -3.91 2.92 -3.44
N PRO A 108 -2.95 2.17 -3.98
CA PRO A 108 -3.30 0.95 -4.68
C PRO A 108 -4.24 0.16 -3.75
N ASP A 109 -5.43 -0.14 -4.25
CA ASP A 109 -6.40 -0.92 -3.49
C ASP A 109 -5.70 -2.16 -2.99
N THR A 110 -5.87 -2.45 -1.72
CA THR A 110 -5.33 -3.67 -1.14
C THR A 110 -5.95 -4.81 -1.94
N ILE A 111 -5.13 -5.49 -2.73
CA ILE A 111 -5.60 -6.63 -3.51
C ILE A 111 -6.07 -7.67 -2.50
N THR A 112 -7.37 -7.81 -2.36
CA THR A 112 -7.95 -8.87 -1.56
C THR A 112 -8.04 -10.11 -2.44
N ILE A 113 -7.08 -10.99 -2.31
CA ILE A 113 -7.07 -12.25 -3.04
C ILE A 113 -7.91 -13.23 -2.23
N ASN A 114 -9.10 -13.54 -2.73
CA ASN A 114 -9.95 -14.59 -2.16
C ASN A 114 -9.68 -15.90 -2.91
N PHE A 115 -8.92 -16.77 -2.31
CA PHE A 115 -8.76 -18.15 -2.80
C PHE A 115 -9.97 -18.96 -2.40
N LYS A 116 -10.80 -19.32 -3.37
CA LYS A 116 -11.84 -20.35 -3.18
C LYS A 116 -11.30 -21.66 -3.73
N PRO A 117 -11.19 -22.73 -2.91
CA PRO A 117 -10.75 -24.01 -3.41
C PRO A 117 -11.79 -24.55 -4.42
N LYS A 118 -11.34 -25.03 -5.56
CA LYS A 118 -12.20 -25.67 -6.56
C LYS A 118 -12.86 -26.95 -6.01
N ARG A 119 -12.18 -27.59 -5.06
CA ARG A 119 -12.63 -28.79 -4.35
C ARG A 119 -12.16 -28.72 -2.90
N GLU A 120 -13.02 -29.00 -1.96
CA GLU A 120 -12.62 -29.04 -0.55
C GLU A 120 -11.76 -30.30 -0.28
N SER A 121 -10.68 -30.09 0.49
CA SER A 121 -9.86 -31.21 0.97
C SER A 121 -10.57 -31.98 2.09
N GLY A 122 -10.22 -33.26 2.27
CA GLY A 122 -10.54 -34.02 3.47
C GLY A 122 -9.90 -33.38 4.73
N PHE A 123 -10.19 -33.95 5.89
CA PHE A 123 -9.61 -33.53 7.17
C PHE A 123 -8.10 -33.76 7.19
N ASP A 124 -7.66 -34.95 6.77
CA ASP A 124 -6.27 -35.33 6.59
C ASP A 124 -5.87 -34.93 5.16
N VAL A 125 -4.94 -33.98 5.02
CA VAL A 125 -4.53 -33.42 3.74
C VAL A 125 -3.31 -34.11 3.18
N LEU A 126 -2.31 -34.35 4.02
CA LEU A 126 -1.06 -35.02 3.65
C LEU A 126 -0.46 -35.67 4.87
N LYS A 127 -0.14 -36.97 4.74
CA LYS A 127 0.62 -37.71 5.74
C LYS A 127 1.85 -38.31 5.05
N ILE A 128 3.00 -37.99 5.57
CA ILE A 128 4.30 -38.48 5.13
C ILE A 128 4.92 -39.20 6.31
N GLU A 129 5.38 -40.40 6.10
CA GLU A 129 6.07 -41.18 7.11
C GLU A 129 7.41 -41.68 6.56
N ASN A 130 8.47 -41.41 7.34
CA ASN A 130 9.82 -41.87 7.05
C ASN A 130 10.35 -41.51 5.65
N LEU A 131 10.02 -40.31 5.17
CA LEU A 131 10.50 -39.83 3.88
C LEU A 131 12.01 -39.64 3.88
N ALA A 132 12.67 -40.17 2.86
CA ALA A 132 14.09 -39.97 2.61
C ALA A 132 14.33 -39.65 1.14
N VAL A 133 15.24 -38.73 0.88
CA VAL A 133 15.70 -38.41 -0.47
C VAL A 133 17.22 -38.51 -0.54
N LYS A 134 17.69 -39.23 -1.54
CA LYS A 134 19.10 -39.44 -1.85
C LYS A 134 19.35 -39.08 -3.32
N PHE A 135 20.38 -38.31 -3.57
CA PHE A 135 21.03 -38.13 -4.86
C PHE A 135 22.38 -38.88 -4.81
N ASP A 136 23.47 -38.20 -5.00
CA ASP A 136 24.80 -38.78 -4.78
C ASP A 136 25.03 -39.02 -3.28
N GLU A 137 24.56 -38.08 -2.44
CA GLU A 137 24.52 -38.18 -0.98
C GLU A 137 23.10 -38.11 -0.46
N ILE A 138 22.89 -38.57 0.79
CA ILE A 138 21.58 -38.50 1.45
C ILE A 138 21.31 -37.02 1.76
N LEU A 139 20.30 -36.46 1.12
CA LEU A 139 19.90 -35.06 1.32
C LEU A 139 19.13 -34.91 2.64
N PHE A 140 18.18 -35.79 2.90
CA PHE A 140 17.47 -35.89 4.17
C PHE A 140 16.87 -37.32 4.34
N LYS A 141 16.58 -37.71 5.56
CA LYS A 141 15.96 -38.99 5.91
C LYS A 141 15.07 -38.84 7.13
N ASN A 142 14.16 -39.83 7.31
CA ASN A 142 13.26 -39.94 8.46
C ASN A 142 12.43 -38.66 8.68
N ILE A 143 11.87 -38.11 7.62
CA ILE A 143 10.97 -36.95 7.71
C ILE A 143 9.55 -37.49 7.84
N ASP A 144 8.90 -37.10 8.94
CA ASP A 144 7.49 -37.35 9.19
C ASP A 144 6.74 -36.06 9.18
N ILE A 145 5.67 -35.94 8.39
CA ILE A 145 4.83 -34.75 8.27
C ILE A 145 3.38 -35.19 8.26
N ASP A 146 2.58 -34.59 9.14
CA ASP A 146 1.12 -34.77 9.17
C ASP A 146 0.48 -33.39 9.02
N ILE A 147 -0.26 -33.20 7.91
CA ILE A 147 -0.90 -31.91 7.58
C ILE A 147 -2.40 -32.09 7.55
N LYS A 148 -3.08 -31.28 8.36
CA LYS A 148 -4.55 -31.31 8.48
C LYS A 148 -5.18 -30.08 7.79
N LYS A 149 -6.47 -30.18 7.53
CA LYS A 149 -7.25 -29.10 6.93
C LYS A 149 -7.11 -27.81 7.76
N GLN A 150 -6.86 -26.68 7.08
CA GLN A 150 -6.68 -25.34 7.65
C GLN A 150 -5.34 -25.09 8.36
N GLU A 151 -4.43 -26.04 8.42
CA GLU A 151 -3.08 -25.79 8.94
C GLU A 151 -2.27 -24.89 7.99
N ARG A 152 -1.41 -24.10 8.58
CA ARG A 152 -0.45 -23.25 7.89
C ARG A 152 0.94 -23.60 8.37
N ILE A 153 1.73 -24.22 7.48
CA ILE A 153 3.04 -24.75 7.82
C ILE A 153 4.11 -23.90 7.15
N ALA A 154 5.11 -23.49 7.91
CA ALA A 154 6.31 -22.82 7.40
C ALA A 154 7.50 -23.80 7.48
N LEU A 155 8.15 -24.04 6.34
CA LEU A 155 9.38 -24.83 6.29
C LEU A 155 10.58 -23.90 6.44
N VAL A 156 11.33 -24.07 7.52
CA VAL A 156 12.49 -23.25 7.88
C VAL A 156 13.77 -24.09 7.86
N GLY A 157 14.87 -23.51 7.48
CA GLY A 157 16.19 -24.14 7.45
C GLY A 157 17.17 -23.39 6.58
N ASP A 158 18.45 -23.70 6.67
CA ASP A 158 19.52 -23.05 5.93
C ASP A 158 19.40 -23.24 4.40
N ASN A 159 20.12 -22.44 3.64
CA ASN A 159 20.15 -22.58 2.18
C ASN A 159 20.86 -23.89 1.80
N GLY A 160 20.29 -24.61 0.82
CA GLY A 160 20.86 -25.87 0.34
C GLY A 160 20.38 -27.14 1.05
N VAL A 161 19.70 -27.08 2.20
CA VAL A 161 19.25 -28.27 2.96
C VAL A 161 18.12 -29.08 2.32
N GLY A 162 17.70 -28.75 1.11
CA GLY A 162 16.70 -29.54 0.38
C GLY A 162 15.25 -29.11 0.55
N LYS A 163 14.95 -27.91 1.10
CA LYS A 163 13.56 -27.41 1.24
C LYS A 163 12.76 -27.46 -0.06
N THR A 164 13.35 -26.98 -1.15
CA THR A 164 12.71 -26.99 -2.48
C THR A 164 12.53 -28.40 -3.04
N THR A 165 13.43 -29.31 -2.68
CA THR A 165 13.35 -30.73 -3.09
C THR A 165 12.20 -31.44 -2.39
N LEU A 166 11.92 -31.07 -1.14
CA LEU A 166 10.78 -31.60 -0.40
C LEU A 166 9.43 -31.22 -1.02
N PHE A 167 9.35 -30.05 -1.70
CA PHE A 167 8.15 -29.57 -2.37
C PHE A 167 7.96 -30.09 -3.81
N LYS A 168 8.95 -30.72 -4.38
CA LYS A 168 8.89 -31.32 -5.73
C LYS A 168 8.50 -32.78 -5.67
#